data_ae1365eea3b94f359a25e67655d36165
#
_entry.id   ae1365eea3b94f359a25e67655d36165
#
_cell.length_a   1.000
_cell.length_b   1.000
_cell.length_c   1.000
_cell.angle_alpha   90.00
_cell.angle_beta   90.00
_cell.angle_gamma   90.00
#
_symmetry.space_group_name_H-M   'P 1'
#
loop_
_entity.id
_entity.type
_entity.pdbx_description
1 polymer ?
#
loop_
_entity_poly.entity_id
_entity_poly.type
_entity_poly.pdbx_seq_one_letter_code
_entity_poly.pdbx_strand_id
1 'polypeptide(L)'
;MNSLPPFHLAFPVHDLAEARAFYGGLLGCEEGRSSDQWIDFDFFGHQIVTHLDPELRPRRHSNPVDGHDVPVPHFGAVLPMPEWEKLARRLEEAGTAFVIAPTVRFRGQPGEQATMFFLDPSGNALEFKAMNDPANLFAKQ
;
A
#
# COMPACT_ATOMS: atom_id res chain seq x y z
N MET A 1 8.33 -24.06 -11.40
CA MET A 1 7.53 -22.84 -11.28
C MET A 1 8.35 -21.77 -10.57
N ASN A 2 8.46 -20.63 -11.20
CA ASN A 2 9.26 -19.56 -10.65
C ASN A 2 8.39 -18.61 -9.86
N SER A 3 8.52 -18.63 -8.55
CA SER A 3 7.91 -17.63 -7.71
C SER A 3 8.97 -16.66 -7.26
N LEU A 4 8.60 -15.39 -7.16
CA LEU A 4 9.50 -14.39 -6.62
C LEU A 4 9.70 -14.63 -5.13
N PRO A 5 10.93 -14.43 -4.62
CA PRO A 5 11.12 -14.49 -3.18
C PRO A 5 10.33 -13.38 -2.51
N PRO A 6 9.70 -13.65 -1.37
CA PRO A 6 8.97 -12.59 -0.67
C PRO A 6 9.92 -11.46 -0.23
N PHE A 7 9.50 -10.25 -0.49
CA PHE A 7 10.17 -9.06 0.01
C PHE A 7 9.86 -8.91 1.50
N HIS A 8 10.78 -8.40 2.27
CA HIS A 8 10.60 -8.16 3.71
C HIS A 8 10.80 -6.68 4.00
N LEU A 9 9.84 -6.08 4.71
CA LEU A 9 9.90 -4.68 5.09
C LEU A 9 9.39 -4.53 6.51
N ALA A 10 10.16 -3.86 7.36
CA ALA A 10 9.74 -3.54 8.72
C ALA A 10 9.64 -2.03 8.87
N PHE A 11 8.59 -1.57 9.53
CA PHE A 11 8.38 -0.12 9.72
C PHE A 11 7.63 0.12 11.03
N PRO A 12 7.75 1.33 11.59
CA PRO A 12 7.14 1.62 12.87
C PRO A 12 5.67 1.99 12.74
N VAL A 13 4.90 1.62 13.76
CA VAL A 13 3.52 2.06 13.92
C VAL A 13 3.34 2.51 15.36
N HIS A 14 2.42 3.45 15.60
CA HIS A 14 2.21 3.97 16.94
C HIS A 14 1.24 3.14 17.78
N ASP A 15 0.48 2.24 17.14
CA ASP A 15 -0.57 1.47 17.82
C ASP A 15 -0.79 0.17 17.06
N LEU A 16 -0.58 -0.97 17.73
CA LEU A 16 -0.72 -2.27 17.07
C LEU A 16 -2.18 -2.63 16.78
N ALA A 17 -3.11 -2.21 17.61
CA ALA A 17 -4.53 -2.49 17.35
C ALA A 17 -5.00 -1.77 16.09
N GLU A 18 -4.57 -0.52 15.90
CA GLU A 18 -4.90 0.23 14.69
C GLU A 18 -4.22 -0.37 13.47
N ALA A 19 -2.97 -0.84 13.61
CA ALA A 19 -2.27 -1.50 12.52
C ALA A 19 -3.00 -2.78 12.12
N ARG A 20 -3.45 -3.56 13.09
CA ARG A 20 -4.18 -4.79 12.85
C ARG A 20 -5.49 -4.52 12.10
N ALA A 21 -6.21 -3.49 12.52
CA ALA A 21 -7.47 -3.12 11.86
C ALA A 21 -7.23 -2.64 10.43
N PHE A 22 -6.13 -1.93 10.21
CA PHE A 22 -5.81 -1.39 8.90
C PHE A 22 -5.29 -2.48 7.95
N TYR A 23 -4.20 -3.14 8.31
CA TYR A 23 -3.58 -4.13 7.43
C TYR A 23 -4.36 -5.43 7.37
N GLY A 24 -4.84 -5.91 8.52
CA GLY A 24 -5.60 -7.14 8.56
C GLY A 24 -7.05 -6.96 8.16
N GLY A 25 -7.68 -5.90 8.64
CA GLY A 25 -9.10 -5.65 8.38
C GLY A 25 -9.35 -4.99 7.04
N LEU A 26 -8.86 -3.76 6.87
CA LEU A 26 -9.17 -2.98 5.68
C LEU A 26 -8.48 -3.53 4.42
N LEU A 27 -7.18 -3.80 4.50
CA LEU A 27 -6.44 -4.32 3.35
C LEU A 27 -6.61 -5.83 3.17
N GLY A 28 -7.08 -6.54 4.19
CA GLY A 28 -7.35 -7.97 4.09
C GLY A 28 -6.11 -8.84 4.12
N CYS A 29 -5.01 -8.38 4.69
CA CYS A 29 -3.79 -9.16 4.80
C CYS A 29 -3.90 -10.14 5.97
N GLU A 30 -3.53 -11.40 5.73
CA GLU A 30 -3.52 -12.37 6.81
C GLU A 30 -2.41 -12.04 7.80
N GLU A 31 -2.72 -12.15 9.07
CA GLU A 31 -1.75 -11.93 10.13
C GLU A 31 -0.91 -13.19 10.30
N GLY A 32 0.41 -13.02 10.40
CA GLY A 32 1.30 -14.12 10.71
C GLY A 32 1.55 -14.18 12.21
N ARG A 33 2.84 -14.11 12.60
CA ARG A 33 3.17 -14.12 14.02
C ARG A 33 3.09 -12.72 14.59
N SER A 34 2.95 -12.66 15.91
CA SER A 34 2.90 -11.37 16.59
C SER A 34 3.41 -11.51 18.03
N SER A 35 3.74 -10.37 18.61
CA SER A 35 4.02 -10.24 20.03
C SER A 35 3.31 -8.98 20.50
N ASP A 36 3.62 -8.53 21.71
CA ASP A 36 3.09 -7.25 22.18
C ASP A 36 3.87 -6.06 21.64
N GLN A 37 4.87 -6.32 20.78
CA GLN A 37 5.72 -5.26 20.22
C GLN A 37 5.68 -5.21 18.69
N TRP A 38 5.17 -6.24 18.02
CA TRP A 38 5.19 -6.28 16.55
C TRP A 38 4.14 -7.26 16.01
N ILE A 39 3.77 -7.08 14.74
CA ILE A 39 2.86 -7.96 14.03
C ILE A 39 3.40 -8.18 12.62
N ASP A 40 3.48 -9.46 12.19
CA ASP A 40 3.76 -9.83 10.81
C ASP A 40 2.47 -9.90 10.02
N PHE A 41 2.51 -9.47 8.77
CA PHE A 41 1.38 -9.66 7.84
C PHE A 41 1.88 -10.22 6.52
N ASP A 42 1.04 -11.05 5.91
CA ASP A 42 1.21 -11.44 4.51
C ASP A 42 0.66 -10.30 3.65
N PHE A 43 1.55 -9.47 3.14
CA PHE A 43 1.20 -8.30 2.37
C PHE A 43 1.31 -8.63 0.89
N PHE A 44 0.21 -9.16 0.34
CA PHE A 44 0.15 -9.53 -1.08
C PHE A 44 1.30 -10.45 -1.49
N GLY A 45 1.59 -11.43 -0.65
CA GLY A 45 2.65 -12.40 -0.88
C GLY A 45 4.01 -12.01 -0.33
N HIS A 46 4.14 -10.80 0.22
CA HIS A 46 5.39 -10.32 0.82
C HIS A 46 5.21 -10.18 2.32
N GLN A 47 6.31 -10.11 3.05
CA GLN A 47 6.23 -9.97 4.50
C GLN A 47 6.47 -8.53 4.91
N ILE A 48 5.48 -7.95 5.60
CA ILE A 48 5.70 -6.70 6.30
C ILE A 48 5.61 -6.95 7.80
N VAL A 49 6.35 -6.16 8.56
CA VAL A 49 6.33 -6.23 10.02
C VAL A 49 6.07 -4.84 10.57
N THR A 50 4.98 -4.70 11.30
CA THR A 50 4.66 -3.43 11.97
C THR A 50 5.24 -3.50 13.37
N HIS A 51 6.19 -2.60 13.66
CA HIS A 51 6.85 -2.54 14.97
C HIS A 51 6.27 -1.40 15.79
N LEU A 52 5.88 -1.71 17.01
CA LEU A 52 5.33 -0.70 17.91
C LEU A 52 6.41 0.31 18.31
N ASP A 53 6.13 1.58 18.05
CA ASP A 53 6.93 2.70 18.53
C ASP A 53 5.95 3.68 19.18
N PRO A 54 5.79 3.60 20.52
CA PRO A 54 4.79 4.44 21.19
C PRO A 54 5.05 5.94 21.07
N GLU A 55 6.27 6.30 20.73
CA GLU A 55 6.63 7.72 20.61
C GLU A 55 6.49 8.24 19.19
N LEU A 56 6.14 7.36 18.24
CA LEU A 56 5.94 7.77 16.86
C LEU A 56 4.77 8.74 16.75
N ARG A 57 5.00 9.87 16.09
CA ARG A 57 3.95 10.82 15.78
C ARG A 57 3.55 10.65 14.33
N PRO A 58 2.27 10.31 14.05
CA PRO A 58 1.81 10.21 12.67
C PRO A 58 2.10 11.50 11.93
N ARG A 59 2.77 11.39 10.78
CA ARG A 59 3.14 12.55 10.01
C ARG A 59 2.06 12.90 9.00
N ARG A 60 1.81 14.19 8.86
CA ARG A 60 1.10 14.71 7.70
C ARG A 60 2.17 15.19 6.75
N HIS A 61 2.06 14.77 5.54
CA HIS A 61 3.10 15.05 4.58
C HIS A 61 2.63 16.06 3.55
N SER A 62 3.53 16.92 3.08
CA SER A 62 3.14 18.03 2.24
C SER A 62 4.18 18.43 1.20
N ASN A 63 4.92 17.46 0.64
CA ASN A 63 5.83 17.77 -0.46
C ASN A 63 5.10 17.51 -1.78
N PRO A 64 4.73 18.57 -2.52
CA PRO A 64 3.99 18.37 -3.75
C PRO A 64 4.86 17.74 -4.85
N VAL A 65 4.28 16.78 -5.55
CA VAL A 65 4.86 16.20 -6.75
C VAL A 65 3.72 16.16 -7.77
N ASP A 66 3.90 16.82 -8.87
CA ASP A 66 2.88 16.90 -9.94
C ASP A 66 1.53 17.35 -9.40
N GLY A 67 1.53 18.32 -8.48
CA GLY A 67 0.31 18.84 -7.90
C GLY A 67 -0.24 18.01 -6.75
N HIS A 68 0.45 16.95 -6.36
CA HIS A 68 0.08 16.11 -5.23
C HIS A 68 1.20 16.03 -4.22
N ASP A 69 0.86 15.88 -2.95
CA ASP A 69 1.82 15.63 -1.89
C ASP A 69 2.10 14.14 -1.85
N VAL A 70 3.32 13.75 -2.25
CA VAL A 70 3.70 12.35 -2.30
C VAL A 70 4.80 12.08 -1.27
N PRO A 71 4.46 11.39 -0.18
CA PRO A 71 5.46 11.06 0.84
C PRO A 71 6.50 10.08 0.32
N VAL A 72 7.71 10.24 0.79
CA VAL A 72 8.81 9.32 0.54
C VAL A 72 9.52 9.10 1.86
N PRO A 73 9.72 7.84 2.34
CA PRO A 73 9.45 6.62 1.60
C PRO A 73 7.97 6.25 1.54
N HIS A 74 7.63 5.43 0.56
CA HIS A 74 6.33 4.78 0.50
C HIS A 74 6.51 3.37 -0.06
N PHE A 75 5.52 2.52 0.15
CA PHE A 75 5.57 1.14 -0.32
C PHE A 75 4.18 0.69 -0.73
N GLY A 76 4.13 -0.44 -1.41
CA GLY A 76 2.87 -1.01 -1.84
C GLY A 76 3.11 -2.20 -2.74
N ALA A 77 2.14 -2.48 -3.58
CA ALA A 77 2.23 -3.61 -4.50
C ALA A 77 1.69 -3.22 -5.86
N VAL A 78 2.16 -3.94 -6.87
CA VAL A 78 1.63 -3.82 -8.23
C VAL A 78 0.70 -5.00 -8.42
N LEU A 79 -0.58 -4.72 -8.51
CA LEU A 79 -1.63 -5.74 -8.53
C LEU A 79 -2.16 -5.94 -9.96
N PRO A 80 -2.72 -7.13 -10.25
CA PRO A 80 -3.53 -7.26 -11.45
C PRO A 80 -4.68 -6.25 -11.41
N MET A 81 -5.06 -5.71 -12.55
CA MET A 81 -6.07 -4.65 -12.60
C MET A 81 -7.38 -5.01 -11.87
N PRO A 82 -7.94 -6.22 -12.03
CA PRO A 82 -9.17 -6.55 -11.30
C PRO A 82 -9.01 -6.51 -9.77
N GLU A 83 -7.87 -6.94 -9.26
CA GLU A 83 -7.61 -6.91 -7.83
C GLU A 83 -7.43 -5.47 -7.34
N TRP A 84 -6.75 -4.65 -8.14
CA TRP A 84 -6.56 -3.24 -7.82
C TRP A 84 -7.93 -2.54 -7.73
N GLU A 85 -8.81 -2.82 -8.70
CA GLU A 85 -10.14 -2.22 -8.70
C GLU A 85 -10.96 -2.62 -7.50
N LYS A 86 -10.87 -3.89 -7.08
CA LYS A 86 -11.57 -4.36 -5.88
C LYS A 86 -11.07 -3.64 -4.64
N LEU A 87 -9.75 -3.51 -4.52
CA LEU A 87 -9.15 -2.83 -3.38
C LEU A 87 -9.55 -1.36 -3.37
N ALA A 88 -9.53 -0.72 -4.53
CA ALA A 88 -9.92 0.69 -4.64
C ALA A 88 -11.36 0.90 -4.16
N ARG A 89 -12.28 0.04 -4.58
CA ARG A 89 -13.67 0.14 -4.14
C ARG A 89 -13.81 -0.07 -2.64
N ARG A 90 -13.08 -1.04 -2.09
CA ARG A 90 -13.12 -1.30 -0.64
C ARG A 90 -12.65 -0.09 0.14
N LEU A 91 -11.57 0.53 -0.32
CA LEU A 91 -11.03 1.72 0.35
C LEU A 91 -11.97 2.91 0.23
N GLU A 92 -12.57 3.09 -0.93
CA GLU A 92 -13.55 4.17 -1.13
C GLU A 92 -14.77 3.98 -0.23
N GLU A 93 -15.26 2.74 -0.14
CA GLU A 93 -16.42 2.45 0.72
C GLU A 93 -16.10 2.63 2.20
N ALA A 94 -14.85 2.45 2.58
CA ALA A 94 -14.41 2.66 3.95
C ALA A 94 -14.17 4.13 4.27
N GLY A 95 -14.31 5.02 3.30
CA GLY A 95 -14.11 6.45 3.53
C GLY A 95 -12.65 6.87 3.60
N THR A 96 -11.76 6.11 2.96
CA THR A 96 -10.33 6.40 2.99
C THR A 96 -10.05 7.80 2.45
N ALA A 97 -9.20 8.54 3.17
CA ALA A 97 -8.71 9.85 2.72
C ALA A 97 -7.47 9.60 1.86
N PHE A 98 -7.63 9.71 0.55
CA PHE A 98 -6.52 9.45 -0.37
C PHE A 98 -5.60 10.66 -0.51
N VAL A 99 -4.30 10.39 -0.60
CA VAL A 99 -3.33 11.39 -1.07
C VAL A 99 -3.51 11.57 -2.58
N ILE A 100 -3.64 10.43 -3.28
CA ILE A 100 -4.03 10.41 -4.69
C ILE A 100 -5.17 9.41 -4.80
N ALA A 101 -6.35 9.91 -5.16
CA ALA A 101 -7.52 9.05 -5.34
C ALA A 101 -7.29 8.06 -6.49
N PRO A 102 -7.98 6.90 -6.46
CA PRO A 102 -7.81 5.91 -7.52
C PRO A 102 -7.92 6.55 -8.90
N THR A 103 -6.89 6.36 -9.71
CA THR A 103 -6.74 7.02 -11.00
C THR A 103 -6.21 6.02 -12.01
N VAL A 104 -6.85 5.97 -13.18
CA VAL A 104 -6.39 5.14 -14.30
C VAL A 104 -5.85 6.07 -15.38
N ARG A 105 -4.62 5.79 -15.81
CA ARG A 105 -3.92 6.58 -16.83
C ARG A 105 -3.78 5.76 -18.09
N PHE A 106 -3.80 6.43 -19.24
CA PHE A 106 -3.64 5.81 -20.55
C PHE A 106 -4.69 4.72 -20.82
N ARG A 107 -5.93 5.00 -20.40
CA ARG A 107 -7.03 4.04 -20.50
C ARG A 107 -7.22 3.59 -21.94
N GLY A 108 -7.31 2.25 -22.12
CA GLY A 108 -7.50 1.65 -23.44
C GLY A 108 -6.24 1.56 -24.27
N GLN A 109 -5.09 1.98 -23.76
CA GLN A 109 -3.82 1.93 -24.46
C GLN A 109 -2.92 0.85 -23.88
N PRO A 110 -1.91 0.39 -24.63
CA PRO A 110 -0.99 -0.66 -24.08
C PRO A 110 -0.33 -0.30 -22.78
N GLY A 111 -0.11 0.99 -22.53
CA GLY A 111 0.49 1.46 -21.29
C GLY A 111 -0.49 1.77 -20.18
N GLU A 112 -1.74 1.28 -20.31
CA GLU A 112 -2.75 1.54 -19.27
C GLU A 112 -2.23 1.12 -17.90
N GLN A 113 -2.33 2.03 -16.93
CA GLN A 113 -1.89 1.80 -15.58
C GLN A 113 -2.77 2.56 -14.60
N ALA A 114 -2.77 2.10 -13.37
CA ALA A 114 -3.58 2.70 -12.33
C ALA A 114 -2.73 2.93 -11.10
N THR A 115 -3.13 3.89 -10.29
CA THR A 115 -2.47 4.15 -9.02
C THR A 115 -3.48 4.71 -8.01
N MET A 116 -3.19 4.49 -6.74
CA MET A 116 -3.85 5.17 -5.63
C MET A 116 -2.85 5.27 -4.49
N PHE A 117 -2.98 6.31 -3.67
CA PHE A 117 -1.99 6.63 -2.66
C PHE A 117 -2.72 7.05 -1.39
N PHE A 118 -2.34 6.46 -0.25
CA PHE A 118 -3.00 6.77 1.02
C PHE A 118 -2.05 6.47 2.18
N LEU A 119 -2.42 6.91 3.38
CA LEU A 119 -1.60 6.71 4.57
C LEU A 119 -2.26 5.68 5.49
N ASP A 120 -1.42 4.93 6.22
CA ASP A 120 -1.94 4.10 7.30
C ASP A 120 -2.17 4.99 8.54
N PRO A 121 -2.74 4.45 9.63
CA PRO A 121 -3.04 5.26 10.81
C PRO A 121 -1.82 5.91 11.46
N SER A 122 -0.62 5.39 11.20
CA SER A 122 0.62 5.92 11.76
C SER A 122 1.34 6.87 10.81
N GLY A 123 0.74 7.16 9.66
CA GLY A 123 1.35 8.07 8.68
C GLY A 123 2.31 7.40 7.71
N ASN A 124 2.42 6.07 7.75
CA ASN A 124 3.19 5.36 6.73
C ASN A 124 2.45 5.44 5.40
N ALA A 125 3.17 5.67 4.33
CA ALA A 125 2.58 5.93 3.02
C ALA A 125 2.56 4.69 2.16
N LEU A 126 1.43 4.44 1.51
CA LEU A 126 1.25 3.30 0.63
C LEU A 126 0.80 3.76 -0.74
N GLU A 127 1.33 3.09 -1.76
CA GLU A 127 0.88 3.27 -3.13
C GLU A 127 0.60 1.90 -3.73
N PHE A 128 -0.61 1.72 -4.27
CA PHE A 128 -0.95 0.50 -5.00
C PHE A 128 -1.10 0.82 -6.46
N LYS A 129 -0.40 0.07 -7.28
CA LYS A 129 -0.37 0.27 -8.72
C LYS A 129 -0.97 -0.94 -9.42
N ALA A 130 -1.41 -0.74 -10.64
CA ALA A 130 -1.77 -1.81 -11.53
C ALA A 130 -1.36 -1.44 -12.94
N MET A 131 -1.02 -2.45 -13.73
CA MET A 131 -0.71 -2.25 -15.13
C MET A 131 -1.54 -3.23 -15.94
N ASN A 132 -2.01 -2.76 -17.08
CA ASN A 132 -2.76 -3.62 -17.98
C ASN A 132 -1.92 -4.80 -18.44
N ASP A 133 -0.64 -4.54 -18.70
CA ASP A 133 0.32 -5.59 -19.04
C ASP A 133 1.47 -5.54 -18.03
N PRO A 134 1.57 -6.53 -17.12
CA PRO A 134 2.63 -6.54 -16.11
C PRO A 134 4.04 -6.48 -16.70
N ALA A 135 4.23 -6.94 -17.94
CA ALA A 135 5.54 -6.87 -18.57
C ALA A 135 6.02 -5.43 -18.78
N ASN A 136 5.09 -4.46 -18.74
CA ASN A 136 5.45 -3.06 -18.93
C ASN A 136 5.97 -2.38 -17.67
N LEU A 137 5.94 -3.07 -16.52
CA LEU A 137 6.37 -2.46 -15.27
C LEU A 137 7.80 -1.93 -15.33
N PHE A 138 8.67 -2.67 -16.01
CA PHE A 138 10.08 -2.28 -16.16
C PHE A 138 10.42 -1.81 -17.56
N ALA A 139 9.41 -1.49 -18.36
CA ALA A 139 9.64 -1.00 -19.71
C ALA A 139 10.33 0.36 -19.67
N LYS A 140 11.26 0.57 -20.61
CA LYS A 140 12.04 1.80 -20.65
C LYS A 140 11.40 2.88 -21.50
N GLN A 141 10.27 2.58 -22.10
CA GLN A 141 9.53 3.53 -22.91
C GLN A 141 8.05 3.49 -22.57
#